data_3dba6a292489436c30f918ca3c1d09ab
#
_entry.id   3dba6a292489436c30f918ca3c1d09ab
#
_cell.length_a   1.000
_cell.length_b   1.000
_cell.length_c   1.000
_cell.angle_alpha   90.00
_cell.angle_beta   90.00
_cell.angle_gamma   90.00
#
_symmetry.space_group_name_H-M   'P 1'
#
loop_
_entity.id
_entity.type
_entity.pdbx_description
1 polymer ?
#
loop_
_entity_poly.entity_id
_entity_poly.type
_entity_poly.pdbx_seq_one_letter_code
_entity_poly.pdbx_strand_id
1 'polypeptide(L)'
;MAKEEVKEPTKGPKLPKKRVILYSYIGILAVLTVLFGFHLLKYFYLDPLSVAGRPVYGYRTENLESISDSVIAAAEEKGAQQSGVNEVKVTVQGPVVYVNVQVNDGVDVETARAAAEATATKMLDEIGDKSQEYSFQLVVSTGDVKALTDANREQELEYYKQHRLDIVEQIVAHAEEYPTQENIDRAKNNIKVMPKDYNKKTGEYEYRYKEEKEAFDARIEALTVLTAEEEEALGDIPYLEVDQAIKPTEISDYPSWGAYDKNTQSFVWQ
;
A
#
# COMPACT_ATOMS: atom_id res chain seq x y z
N MET A 1 64.13 73.36 8.13
CA MET A 1 63.53 72.21 8.73
C MET A 1 62.04 72.49 8.92
N ALA A 2 61.22 72.12 7.98
CA ALA A 2 59.73 72.27 8.10
C ALA A 2 59.18 71.06 8.82
N LYS A 3 58.46 71.27 9.93
CA LYS A 3 57.73 70.27 10.63
C LYS A 3 56.47 69.88 9.81
N GLU A 4 56.41 68.66 9.44
CA GLU A 4 55.26 68.02 8.82
C GLU A 4 54.19 67.83 9.87
N GLU A 5 53.03 68.50 9.75
CA GLU A 5 51.86 68.31 10.60
C GLU A 5 51.14 67.01 10.21
N VAL A 6 51.19 66.01 11.06
CA VAL A 6 50.43 64.75 10.91
C VAL A 6 48.97 65.10 11.20
N LYS A 7 48.11 65.10 10.15
CA LYS A 7 46.65 65.18 10.29
C LYS A 7 46.10 63.90 10.94
N GLU A 8 45.53 64.05 12.12
CA GLU A 8 44.77 62.97 12.77
C GLU A 8 43.57 62.57 11.91
N PRO A 9 43.25 61.25 11.80
CA PRO A 9 42.13 60.79 11.04
C PRO A 9 40.81 61.25 11.70
N THR A 10 40.00 61.99 10.96
CA THR A 10 38.66 62.43 11.36
C THR A 10 37.78 61.25 11.66
N LYS A 11 37.37 61.08 12.93
CA LYS A 11 36.38 60.07 13.35
C LYS A 11 35.06 60.36 12.67
N GLY A 12 34.67 59.48 11.75
CA GLY A 12 33.36 59.55 11.09
C GLY A 12 32.16 59.52 12.07
N PRO A 13 30.98 59.97 11.64
CA PRO A 13 29.83 60.12 12.50
C PRO A 13 29.43 58.75 13.15
N LYS A 14 29.39 58.74 14.48
CA LYS A 14 28.98 57.55 15.24
C LYS A 14 27.49 57.26 14.97
N LEU A 15 27.18 56.14 14.37
CA LEU A 15 25.80 55.65 14.17
C LEU A 15 25.08 55.49 15.51
N PRO A 16 23.80 55.87 15.63
CA PRO A 16 23.03 55.66 16.85
C PRO A 16 22.94 54.15 17.21
N LYS A 17 23.10 53.83 18.50
CA LYS A 17 23.16 52.45 18.99
C LYS A 17 22.07 51.53 18.45
N LYS A 18 20.84 52.05 18.28
CA LYS A 18 19.71 51.29 17.69
C LYS A 18 19.96 50.86 16.24
N ARG A 19 20.61 51.71 15.43
CA ARG A 19 20.95 51.39 14.04
C ARG A 19 22.10 50.39 13.96
N VAL A 20 23.06 50.46 14.85
CA VAL A 20 24.15 49.45 14.93
C VAL A 20 23.58 48.08 15.25
N ILE A 21 22.68 47.96 16.23
CA ILE A 21 22.01 46.70 16.56
C ILE A 21 21.21 46.18 15.38
N LEU A 22 20.44 47.01 14.70
CA LEU A 22 19.64 46.61 13.53
C LEU A 22 20.53 46.10 12.38
N TYR A 23 21.62 46.81 12.05
CA TYR A 23 22.54 46.36 11.01
C TYR A 23 23.30 45.09 11.39
N SER A 24 23.62 44.88 12.66
CA SER A 24 24.20 43.63 13.13
C SER A 24 23.21 42.45 12.97
N TYR A 25 21.94 42.67 13.27
CA TYR A 25 20.90 41.64 13.08
C TYR A 25 20.72 41.29 11.59
N ILE A 26 20.66 42.30 10.73
CA ILE A 26 20.56 42.13 9.26
C ILE A 26 21.81 41.38 8.75
N GLY A 27 22.99 41.74 9.22
CA GLY A 27 24.23 41.06 8.86
C GLY A 27 24.27 39.61 9.26
N ILE A 28 23.86 39.27 10.49
CA ILE A 28 23.77 37.90 10.96
C ILE A 28 22.75 37.11 10.12
N LEU A 29 21.57 37.68 9.87
CA LEU A 29 20.53 37.05 9.05
C LEU A 29 21.02 36.77 7.63
N ALA A 30 21.70 37.72 7.01
CA ALA A 30 22.30 37.56 5.69
C ALA A 30 23.33 36.42 5.65
N VAL A 31 24.23 36.35 6.64
CA VAL A 31 25.20 35.26 6.74
C VAL A 31 24.52 33.92 6.89
N LEU A 32 23.50 33.83 7.77
CA LEU A 32 22.74 32.60 7.97
C LEU A 32 22.01 32.17 6.68
N THR A 33 21.43 33.13 5.94
CA THR A 33 20.75 32.85 4.65
C THR A 33 21.74 32.33 3.62
N VAL A 34 22.93 32.92 3.53
CA VAL A 34 23.97 32.45 2.60
C VAL A 34 24.47 31.06 2.98
N LEU A 35 24.72 30.79 4.25
CA LEU A 35 25.15 29.49 4.73
C LEU A 35 24.09 28.42 4.48
N PHE A 36 22.84 28.73 4.77
CA PHE A 36 21.71 27.82 4.53
C PHE A 36 21.50 27.58 3.03
N GLY A 37 21.53 28.63 2.21
CA GLY A 37 21.44 28.55 0.75
C GLY A 37 22.57 27.72 0.15
N PHE A 38 23.81 27.92 0.64
CA PHE A 38 24.96 27.11 0.22
C PHE A 38 24.81 25.64 0.62
N HIS A 39 24.28 25.37 1.83
CA HIS A 39 24.03 24.00 2.30
C HIS A 39 22.96 23.29 1.46
N LEU A 40 21.88 24.00 1.09
CA LEU A 40 20.87 23.50 0.17
C LEU A 40 21.45 23.27 -1.23
N LEU A 41 22.21 24.21 -1.75
CA LEU A 41 22.85 24.09 -3.06
C LEU A 41 23.82 22.90 -3.08
N LYS A 42 24.64 22.74 -2.03
CA LYS A 42 25.51 21.60 -1.87
C LYS A 42 24.73 20.30 -1.85
N TYR A 43 23.68 20.24 -1.04
CA TYR A 43 22.87 19.02 -0.85
C TYR A 43 22.13 18.60 -2.12
N PHE A 44 21.55 19.54 -2.87
CA PHE A 44 20.73 19.22 -4.04
C PHE A 44 21.46 19.24 -5.37
N TYR A 45 22.57 20.00 -5.51
CA TYR A 45 23.22 20.22 -6.80
C TYR A 45 24.70 19.86 -6.84
N LEU A 46 25.46 20.09 -5.77
CA LEU A 46 26.92 19.82 -5.79
C LEU A 46 27.25 18.42 -5.29
N ASP A 47 26.43 17.84 -4.41
CA ASP A 47 26.53 16.44 -3.98
C ASP A 47 25.27 15.64 -4.36
N PRO A 48 24.82 15.68 -5.63
CA PRO A 48 23.66 14.91 -6.05
C PRO A 48 23.87 13.40 -5.88
N LEU A 49 25.13 12.92 -5.95
CA LEU A 49 25.51 11.54 -5.71
C LEU A 49 25.39 11.13 -4.24
N SER A 50 25.47 12.05 -3.30
CA SER A 50 25.30 11.74 -1.86
C SER A 50 23.84 11.48 -1.50
N VAL A 51 22.90 11.94 -2.33
CA VAL A 51 21.44 11.77 -2.13
C VAL A 51 20.85 10.81 -3.16
N ALA A 52 21.21 10.99 -4.44
CA ALA A 52 20.71 10.16 -5.54
C ALA A 52 21.36 8.77 -5.61
N GLY A 53 22.46 8.56 -4.94
CA GLY A 53 23.16 7.28 -4.90
C GLY A 53 23.13 6.56 -3.56
N ARG A 54 22.50 7.15 -2.54
CA ARG A 54 22.25 6.37 -1.31
C ARG A 54 21.13 5.42 -1.59
N PRO A 55 21.42 4.10 -1.69
CA PRO A 55 20.36 3.14 -1.90
C PRO A 55 19.36 3.29 -0.77
N VAL A 56 18.07 3.23 -1.10
CA VAL A 56 16.95 3.23 -0.13
C VAL A 56 17.17 2.21 1.00
N TYR A 57 18.06 1.26 0.78
CA TYR A 57 18.43 0.16 1.67
C TYR A 57 19.66 0.40 2.56
N GLY A 58 20.23 1.62 2.59
CA GLY A 58 21.36 2.01 3.44
C GLY A 58 22.68 1.36 3.07
N TYR A 59 23.61 1.28 4.04
CA TYR A 59 24.98 0.77 3.86
C TYR A 59 25.08 -0.72 3.46
N ARG A 60 23.96 -1.46 3.50
CA ARG A 60 23.93 -2.88 3.05
C ARG A 60 24.30 -3.08 1.59
N THR A 61 24.25 -2.03 0.78
CA THR A 61 24.50 -2.11 -0.65
C THR A 61 25.87 -1.58 -1.07
N GLU A 62 26.66 -1.01 -0.16
CA GLU A 62 28.00 -0.47 -0.50
C GLU A 62 28.97 -1.56 -0.95
N ASN A 63 28.80 -2.78 -0.44
CA ASN A 63 29.64 -3.94 -0.79
C ASN A 63 28.87 -5.01 -1.57
N LEU A 64 27.66 -4.70 -2.05
CA LEU A 64 26.85 -5.66 -2.78
C LEU A 64 27.49 -5.93 -4.13
N GLU A 65 27.95 -7.16 -4.34
CA GLU A 65 28.46 -7.56 -5.65
C GLU A 65 27.30 -7.67 -6.65
N SER A 66 27.44 -7.06 -7.82
CA SER A 66 26.42 -7.12 -8.86
C SER A 66 26.26 -8.54 -9.41
N ILE A 67 25.01 -8.93 -9.62
CA ILE A 67 24.69 -10.16 -10.37
C ILE A 67 24.97 -9.88 -11.85
N SER A 68 25.69 -10.79 -12.50
CA SER A 68 26.05 -10.62 -13.92
C SER A 68 24.84 -10.83 -14.84
N ASP A 69 24.83 -10.12 -15.97
CA ASP A 69 23.78 -10.25 -16.98
C ASP A 69 23.66 -11.69 -17.51
N SER A 70 24.77 -12.46 -17.52
CA SER A 70 24.75 -13.86 -17.93
C SER A 70 23.97 -14.76 -16.96
N VAL A 71 24.03 -14.50 -15.66
CA VAL A 71 23.23 -15.22 -14.65
C VAL A 71 21.76 -14.87 -14.79
N ILE A 72 21.45 -13.59 -15.00
CA ILE A 72 20.09 -13.14 -15.24
C ILE A 72 19.50 -13.82 -16.48
N ALA A 73 20.21 -13.77 -17.61
CA ALA A 73 19.77 -14.37 -18.86
C ALA A 73 19.57 -15.89 -18.74
N ALA A 74 20.46 -16.60 -18.04
CA ALA A 74 20.32 -18.05 -17.82
C ALA A 74 19.09 -18.39 -16.95
N ALA A 75 18.75 -17.53 -15.99
CA ALA A 75 17.55 -17.71 -15.17
C ALA A 75 16.28 -17.41 -15.97
N GLU A 76 16.26 -16.35 -16.76
CA GLU A 76 15.13 -16.02 -17.66
C GLU A 76 14.88 -17.13 -18.68
N GLU A 77 15.96 -17.67 -19.29
CA GLU A 77 15.86 -18.81 -20.20
C GLU A 77 15.26 -20.04 -19.52
N LYS A 78 15.68 -20.32 -18.27
CA LYS A 78 15.15 -21.45 -17.49
C LYS A 78 13.67 -21.32 -17.23
N GLY A 79 13.19 -20.14 -16.89
CA GLY A 79 11.77 -19.86 -16.70
C GLY A 79 10.98 -19.92 -18.01
N ALA A 80 11.53 -19.36 -19.08
CA ALA A 80 10.89 -19.34 -20.39
C ALA A 80 10.71 -20.75 -21.02
N GLN A 81 11.47 -21.74 -20.57
CA GLN A 81 11.31 -23.13 -20.97
C GLN A 81 10.10 -23.83 -20.35
N GLN A 82 9.46 -23.21 -19.35
CA GLN A 82 8.28 -23.78 -18.69
C GLN A 82 7.04 -23.65 -19.59
N SER A 83 6.14 -24.64 -19.45
CA SER A 83 4.92 -24.67 -20.27
C SER A 83 4.00 -23.49 -19.97
N GLY A 84 3.47 -22.88 -21.00
CA GLY A 84 2.51 -21.77 -20.88
C GLY A 84 3.11 -20.41 -20.53
N VAL A 85 4.44 -20.32 -20.37
CA VAL A 85 5.12 -19.06 -20.12
C VAL A 85 5.22 -18.26 -21.43
N ASN A 86 4.82 -16.99 -21.34
CA ASN A 86 4.90 -16.02 -22.43
C ASN A 86 6.20 -15.18 -22.33
N GLU A 87 6.48 -14.66 -21.13
CA GLU A 87 7.65 -13.82 -20.87
C GLU A 87 8.17 -14.04 -19.45
N VAL A 88 9.49 -14.06 -19.30
CA VAL A 88 10.16 -14.02 -18.01
C VAL A 88 11.10 -12.83 -18.00
N LYS A 89 11.00 -12.01 -16.96
CA LYS A 89 11.86 -10.86 -16.77
C LYS A 89 12.40 -10.80 -15.35
N VAL A 90 13.72 -10.80 -15.24
CA VAL A 90 14.42 -10.62 -13.97
C VAL A 90 15.00 -9.22 -13.90
N THR A 91 14.73 -8.53 -12.80
CA THR A 91 15.26 -7.18 -12.57
C THR A 91 15.92 -7.11 -11.21
N VAL A 92 17.16 -6.63 -11.16
CA VAL A 92 17.90 -6.45 -9.90
C VAL A 92 17.92 -4.97 -9.54
N GLN A 93 17.39 -4.64 -8.36
CA GLN A 93 17.37 -3.27 -7.84
C GLN A 93 17.98 -3.24 -6.44
N GLY A 94 19.25 -2.88 -6.34
CA GLY A 94 19.99 -2.99 -5.10
C GLY A 94 19.97 -4.44 -4.59
N PRO A 95 19.59 -4.70 -3.34
CA PRO A 95 19.56 -6.05 -2.76
C PRO A 95 18.27 -6.83 -3.09
N VAL A 96 17.41 -6.35 -3.99
CA VAL A 96 16.16 -7.02 -4.33
C VAL A 96 16.21 -7.52 -5.77
N VAL A 97 15.91 -8.79 -5.94
CA VAL A 97 15.73 -9.46 -7.22
C VAL A 97 14.23 -9.64 -7.44
N TYR A 98 13.71 -9.05 -8.51
CA TYR A 98 12.33 -9.20 -8.95
C TYR A 98 12.28 -10.22 -10.09
N VAL A 99 11.53 -11.28 -9.90
CA VAL A 99 11.25 -12.30 -10.92
C VAL A 99 9.80 -12.12 -11.37
N ASN A 100 9.62 -11.61 -12.58
CA ASN A 100 8.30 -11.41 -13.17
C ASN A 100 8.08 -12.47 -14.25
N VAL A 101 7.03 -13.25 -14.13
CA VAL A 101 6.66 -14.27 -15.10
C VAL A 101 5.26 -13.96 -15.62
N GLN A 102 5.17 -13.73 -16.92
CA GLN A 102 3.92 -13.60 -17.61
C GLN A 102 3.58 -14.93 -18.30
N VAL A 103 2.37 -15.44 -18.05
CA VAL A 103 1.88 -16.67 -18.66
C VAL A 103 0.72 -16.39 -19.60
N ASN A 104 0.42 -17.37 -20.46
CA ASN A 104 -0.75 -17.28 -21.33
C ASN A 104 -2.06 -17.42 -20.55
N ASP A 105 -3.15 -16.89 -21.09
CA ASP A 105 -4.47 -17.06 -20.51
C ASP A 105 -4.83 -18.55 -20.38
N GLY A 106 -5.45 -18.90 -19.27
CA GLY A 106 -5.89 -20.27 -18.96
C GLY A 106 -4.81 -21.17 -18.34
N VAL A 107 -3.59 -20.67 -18.16
CA VAL A 107 -2.58 -21.38 -17.33
C VAL A 107 -3.02 -21.28 -15.87
N ASP A 108 -2.98 -22.42 -15.16
CA ASP A 108 -3.26 -22.42 -13.73
C ASP A 108 -2.15 -21.72 -12.92
N VAL A 109 -2.52 -21.14 -11.78
CA VAL A 109 -1.59 -20.33 -10.98
C VAL A 109 -0.42 -21.14 -10.41
N GLU A 110 -0.61 -22.42 -10.11
CA GLU A 110 0.44 -23.26 -9.57
C GLU A 110 1.52 -23.56 -10.63
N THR A 111 1.10 -23.79 -11.88
CA THR A 111 2.05 -23.91 -13.01
C THR A 111 2.84 -22.61 -13.21
N ALA A 112 2.20 -21.47 -13.13
CA ALA A 112 2.87 -20.17 -13.23
C ALA A 112 3.85 -19.91 -12.07
N ARG A 113 3.44 -20.25 -10.84
CA ARG A 113 4.30 -20.17 -9.65
C ARG A 113 5.53 -21.05 -9.80
N ALA A 114 5.36 -22.30 -10.25
CA ALA A 114 6.48 -23.21 -10.50
C ALA A 114 7.50 -22.65 -11.52
N ALA A 115 7.05 -21.93 -12.53
CA ALA A 115 7.95 -21.28 -13.49
C ALA A 115 8.76 -20.13 -12.83
N ALA A 116 8.13 -19.33 -11.98
CA ALA A 116 8.82 -18.28 -11.23
C ALA A 116 9.82 -18.86 -10.22
N GLU A 117 9.44 -19.92 -9.53
CA GLU A 117 10.31 -20.65 -8.61
C GLU A 117 11.51 -21.27 -9.34
N ALA A 118 11.32 -21.88 -10.52
CA ALA A 118 12.40 -22.43 -11.33
C ALA A 118 13.40 -21.34 -11.77
N THR A 119 12.88 -20.16 -12.12
CA THR A 119 13.71 -18.98 -12.45
C THR A 119 14.53 -18.52 -11.26
N ALA A 120 13.86 -18.33 -10.11
CA ALA A 120 14.52 -17.86 -8.89
C ALA A 120 15.52 -18.91 -8.35
N THR A 121 15.18 -20.19 -8.38
CA THR A 121 16.10 -21.28 -7.99
C THR A 121 17.34 -21.28 -8.85
N LYS A 122 17.20 -21.14 -10.17
CA LYS A 122 18.36 -21.05 -11.07
C LYS A 122 19.27 -19.87 -10.69
N MET A 123 18.71 -18.72 -10.33
CA MET A 123 19.52 -17.61 -9.83
C MET A 123 20.21 -17.94 -8.51
N LEU A 124 19.46 -18.49 -7.54
CA LEU A 124 20.01 -18.87 -6.23
C LEU A 124 21.20 -19.83 -6.39
N ASP A 125 21.11 -20.82 -7.29
CA ASP A 125 22.18 -21.78 -7.56
C ASP A 125 23.42 -21.11 -8.16
N GLU A 126 23.23 -20.17 -9.09
CA GLU A 126 24.33 -19.47 -9.77
C GLU A 126 25.06 -18.46 -8.89
N ILE A 127 24.34 -17.76 -8.01
CA ILE A 127 24.92 -16.77 -7.11
C ILE A 127 25.43 -17.38 -5.80
N GLY A 128 25.00 -18.62 -5.46
CA GLY A 128 25.48 -19.39 -4.32
C GLY A 128 25.36 -18.63 -3.00
N ASP A 129 26.43 -18.61 -2.20
CA ASP A 129 26.44 -17.98 -0.85
C ASP A 129 26.06 -16.49 -0.88
N LYS A 130 26.27 -15.78 -1.99
CA LYS A 130 25.87 -14.37 -2.17
C LYS A 130 24.35 -14.20 -2.15
N SER A 131 23.56 -15.28 -2.34
CA SER A 131 22.11 -15.25 -2.24
C SER A 131 21.61 -14.71 -0.90
N GLN A 132 22.41 -14.82 0.16
CA GLN A 132 22.12 -14.27 1.47
C GLN A 132 22.02 -12.73 1.51
N GLU A 133 22.67 -12.06 0.56
CA GLU A 133 22.67 -10.60 0.45
C GLU A 133 21.44 -10.09 -0.30
N TYR A 134 20.76 -10.95 -1.08
CA TYR A 134 19.62 -10.60 -1.93
C TYR A 134 18.29 -11.09 -1.36
N SER A 135 17.25 -10.32 -1.57
CA SER A 135 15.87 -10.70 -1.31
C SER A 135 15.17 -10.96 -2.64
N PHE A 136 14.50 -12.10 -2.78
CA PHE A 136 13.78 -12.45 -4.00
C PHE A 136 12.30 -12.18 -3.84
N GLN A 137 11.72 -11.45 -4.79
CA GLN A 137 10.29 -11.21 -4.90
C GLN A 137 9.84 -11.73 -6.27
N LEU A 138 8.79 -12.53 -6.25
CA LEU A 138 8.24 -13.17 -7.43
C LEU A 138 6.85 -12.61 -7.70
N VAL A 139 6.52 -12.43 -8.96
CA VAL A 139 5.17 -12.13 -9.39
C VAL A 139 4.85 -12.91 -10.66
N VAL A 140 3.68 -13.53 -10.67
CA VAL A 140 3.14 -14.21 -11.84
C VAL A 140 1.84 -13.55 -12.28
N SER A 141 1.67 -13.39 -13.60
CA SER A 141 0.51 -12.68 -14.15
C SER A 141 0.15 -13.19 -15.54
N THR A 142 -1.08 -13.00 -15.96
CA THR A 142 -1.53 -13.25 -17.35
C THR A 142 -1.48 -11.98 -18.21
N GLY A 143 -1.11 -10.84 -17.63
CA GLY A 143 -1.07 -9.56 -18.32
C GLY A 143 -0.42 -8.47 -17.49
N ASP A 144 -0.87 -7.23 -17.69
CA ASP A 144 -0.40 -6.09 -16.89
C ASP A 144 -0.79 -6.23 -15.43
N VAL A 145 0.20 -6.35 -14.57
CA VAL A 145 0.04 -6.60 -13.12
C VAL A 145 -0.83 -5.55 -12.45
N LYS A 146 -0.65 -4.29 -12.83
CA LYS A 146 -1.42 -3.20 -12.24
C LYS A 146 -2.89 -3.28 -12.65
N ALA A 147 -3.15 -3.51 -13.93
CA ALA A 147 -4.52 -3.64 -14.44
C ALA A 147 -5.25 -4.83 -13.80
N LEU A 148 -4.59 -5.99 -13.66
CA LEU A 148 -5.15 -7.16 -12.99
C LEU A 148 -5.43 -6.91 -11.52
N THR A 149 -4.49 -6.25 -10.81
CA THR A 149 -4.67 -5.90 -9.40
C THR A 149 -5.85 -4.94 -9.20
N ASP A 150 -5.96 -3.92 -10.06
CA ASP A 150 -7.04 -2.93 -9.99
C ASP A 150 -8.40 -3.61 -10.29
N ALA A 151 -8.46 -4.52 -11.27
CA ALA A 151 -9.66 -5.28 -11.63
C ALA A 151 -10.10 -6.23 -10.49
N ASN A 152 -9.16 -6.98 -9.90
CA ASN A 152 -9.46 -7.87 -8.77
C ASN A 152 -9.99 -7.08 -7.58
N ARG A 153 -9.36 -5.94 -7.27
CA ARG A 153 -9.81 -5.07 -6.17
C ARG A 153 -11.21 -4.52 -6.40
N GLU A 154 -11.55 -4.17 -7.64
CA GLU A 154 -12.90 -3.71 -7.98
C GLU A 154 -13.92 -4.83 -7.81
N GLN A 155 -13.64 -6.02 -8.33
CA GLN A 155 -14.50 -7.21 -8.16
C GLN A 155 -14.69 -7.58 -6.68
N GLU A 156 -13.61 -7.57 -5.91
CA GLU A 156 -13.65 -7.82 -4.48
C GLU A 156 -14.54 -6.80 -3.74
N LEU A 157 -14.38 -5.52 -4.08
CA LEU A 157 -15.19 -4.45 -3.50
C LEU A 157 -16.68 -4.60 -3.83
N GLU A 158 -17.01 -4.95 -5.08
CA GLU A 158 -18.39 -5.20 -5.50
C GLU A 158 -18.99 -6.41 -4.77
N TYR A 159 -18.22 -7.48 -4.66
CA TYR A 159 -18.61 -8.66 -3.91
C TYR A 159 -18.91 -8.32 -2.43
N TYR A 160 -18.02 -7.61 -1.75
CA TYR A 160 -18.25 -7.21 -0.35
C TYR A 160 -19.46 -6.32 -0.19
N LYS A 161 -19.74 -5.43 -1.13
CA LYS A 161 -20.95 -4.60 -1.08
C LYS A 161 -22.21 -5.43 -1.20
N GLN A 162 -22.25 -6.40 -2.13
CA GLN A 162 -23.37 -7.31 -2.30
C GLN A 162 -23.54 -8.22 -1.08
N HIS A 163 -22.45 -8.84 -0.63
CA HIS A 163 -22.48 -9.69 0.55
C HIS A 163 -22.95 -8.93 1.81
N ARG A 164 -22.60 -7.66 1.91
CA ARG A 164 -23.10 -6.80 3.00
C ARG A 164 -24.61 -6.61 2.95
N LEU A 165 -25.20 -6.52 1.76
CA LEU A 165 -26.65 -6.48 1.58
C LEU A 165 -27.32 -7.77 2.10
N ASP A 166 -26.75 -8.92 1.71
CA ASP A 166 -27.25 -10.24 2.11
C ASP A 166 -27.20 -10.44 3.64
N ILE A 167 -26.13 -9.94 4.28
CA ILE A 167 -26.01 -9.93 5.75
C ILE A 167 -27.13 -9.08 6.40
N VAL A 168 -27.40 -7.90 5.87
CA VAL A 168 -28.45 -7.02 6.40
C VAL A 168 -29.81 -7.68 6.24
N GLU A 169 -30.11 -8.32 5.11
CA GLU A 169 -31.35 -9.07 4.90
C GLU A 169 -31.52 -10.16 5.97
N GLN A 170 -30.48 -10.96 6.23
CA GLN A 170 -30.52 -12.02 7.25
C GLN A 170 -30.79 -11.46 8.66
N ILE A 171 -30.16 -10.32 9.00
CA ILE A 171 -30.35 -9.67 10.31
C ILE A 171 -31.77 -9.08 10.43
N VAL A 172 -32.30 -8.50 9.35
CA VAL A 172 -33.66 -7.97 9.31
C VAL A 172 -34.68 -9.12 9.45
N ALA A 173 -34.51 -10.21 8.68
CA ALA A 173 -35.37 -11.38 8.77
C ALA A 173 -35.35 -12.00 10.19
N HIS A 174 -34.18 -12.04 10.81
CA HIS A 174 -34.08 -12.53 12.20
C HIS A 174 -34.81 -11.62 13.21
N ALA A 175 -34.75 -10.29 13.01
CA ALA A 175 -35.48 -9.35 13.83
C ALA A 175 -37.02 -9.45 13.61
N GLU A 176 -37.48 -9.83 12.42
CA GLU A 176 -38.90 -10.11 12.14
C GLU A 176 -39.37 -11.39 12.84
N GLU A 177 -38.53 -12.44 12.86
CA GLU A 177 -38.82 -13.70 13.53
C GLU A 177 -38.81 -13.53 15.07
N TYR A 178 -37.84 -12.77 15.59
CA TYR A 178 -37.63 -12.54 17.01
C TYR A 178 -37.51 -11.03 17.28
N PRO A 179 -38.63 -10.29 17.35
CA PRO A 179 -38.62 -8.83 17.43
C PRO A 179 -38.36 -8.31 18.87
N THR A 180 -37.24 -8.74 19.43
CA THR A 180 -36.71 -8.19 20.68
C THR A 180 -36.10 -6.82 20.43
N GLN A 181 -35.99 -6.00 21.49
CA GLN A 181 -35.35 -4.69 21.39
C GLN A 181 -33.90 -4.82 20.84
N GLU A 182 -33.17 -5.84 21.30
CA GLU A 182 -31.78 -6.10 20.86
C GLU A 182 -31.71 -6.40 19.37
N ASN A 183 -32.54 -7.31 18.84
CA ASN A 183 -32.53 -7.69 17.42
C ASN A 183 -32.96 -6.51 16.54
N ILE A 184 -33.95 -5.74 16.95
CA ILE A 184 -34.39 -4.53 16.25
C ILE A 184 -33.28 -3.48 16.22
N ASP A 185 -32.59 -3.23 17.32
CA ASP A 185 -31.48 -2.28 17.37
C ASP A 185 -30.28 -2.77 16.55
N ARG A 186 -30.00 -4.06 16.57
CA ARG A 186 -28.99 -4.70 15.71
C ARG A 186 -29.31 -4.50 14.23
N ALA A 187 -30.56 -4.70 13.81
CA ALA A 187 -31.00 -4.49 12.45
C ALA A 187 -30.86 -3.01 12.03
N LYS A 188 -31.37 -2.08 12.82
CA LYS A 188 -31.23 -0.64 12.58
C LYS A 188 -29.77 -0.20 12.43
N ASN A 189 -28.88 -0.70 13.28
CA ASN A 189 -27.46 -0.38 13.21
C ASN A 189 -26.82 -0.93 11.93
N ASN A 190 -27.19 -2.14 11.49
CA ASN A 190 -26.67 -2.73 10.27
C ASN A 190 -27.21 -2.06 9.01
N ILE A 191 -28.48 -1.65 8.97
CA ILE A 191 -29.06 -0.85 7.88
C ILE A 191 -28.33 0.49 7.74
N LYS A 192 -28.03 1.16 8.86
CA LYS A 192 -27.32 2.46 8.87
C LYS A 192 -25.94 2.39 8.25
N VAL A 193 -25.23 1.26 8.36
CA VAL A 193 -23.88 1.06 7.83
C VAL A 193 -23.86 0.32 6.49
N MET A 194 -24.99 0.22 5.78
CA MET A 194 -25.04 -0.32 4.43
C MET A 194 -24.10 0.43 3.49
N PRO A 195 -23.61 -0.24 2.43
CA PRO A 195 -22.67 0.33 1.48
C PRO A 195 -23.12 1.66 0.88
N LYS A 196 -22.19 2.59 0.76
CA LYS A 196 -22.39 3.90 0.12
C LYS A 196 -21.36 4.11 -0.96
N ASP A 197 -21.79 4.68 -2.07
CA ASP A 197 -20.93 5.13 -3.14
C ASP A 197 -20.81 6.66 -3.13
N TYR A 198 -19.64 7.15 -3.55
CA TYR A 198 -19.42 8.58 -3.68
C TYR A 198 -20.01 9.09 -5.01
N ASN A 199 -21.00 9.97 -4.91
CA ASN A 199 -21.58 10.62 -6.07
C ASN A 199 -20.74 11.85 -6.48
N LYS A 200 -19.99 11.73 -7.58
CA LYS A 200 -19.13 12.81 -8.08
C LYS A 200 -19.91 14.07 -8.51
N LYS A 201 -21.22 13.95 -8.79
CA LYS A 201 -22.05 15.09 -9.21
C LYS A 201 -22.53 15.92 -8.03
N THR A 202 -22.90 15.26 -6.93
CA THR A 202 -23.39 15.92 -5.72
C THR A 202 -22.29 16.19 -4.71
N GLY A 203 -21.15 15.49 -4.78
CA GLY A 203 -20.06 15.55 -3.81
C GLY A 203 -20.38 14.83 -2.50
N GLU A 204 -21.40 14.00 -2.47
CA GLU A 204 -21.88 13.32 -1.27
C GLU A 204 -21.81 11.79 -1.40
N TYR A 205 -21.86 11.11 -0.25
CA TYR A 205 -22.00 9.66 -0.19
C TYR A 205 -23.47 9.29 -0.16
N GLU A 206 -23.92 8.51 -1.14
CA GLU A 206 -25.29 8.01 -1.26
C GLU A 206 -25.33 6.51 -1.04
N TYR A 207 -26.41 5.99 -0.44
CA TYR A 207 -26.56 4.55 -0.30
C TYR A 207 -26.68 3.90 -1.69
N ARG A 208 -25.84 2.88 -1.90
CA ARG A 208 -25.81 2.10 -3.15
C ARG A 208 -27.13 1.35 -3.34
N TYR A 209 -27.65 0.76 -2.28
CA TYR A 209 -28.87 -0.01 -2.22
C TYR A 209 -29.96 0.83 -1.52
N LYS A 210 -30.36 1.93 -2.14
CA LYS A 210 -31.28 2.87 -1.52
C LYS A 210 -32.68 2.30 -1.37
N GLU A 211 -33.18 1.59 -2.39
CA GLU A 211 -34.51 0.99 -2.40
C GLU A 211 -34.61 -0.14 -1.36
N GLU A 212 -33.58 -0.99 -1.30
CA GLU A 212 -33.48 -2.07 -0.31
C GLU A 212 -33.40 -1.51 1.10
N LYS A 213 -32.61 -0.44 1.30
CA LYS A 213 -32.53 0.24 2.59
C LYS A 213 -33.89 0.78 3.05
N GLU A 214 -34.61 1.45 2.16
CA GLU A 214 -35.95 1.97 2.45
C GLU A 214 -36.93 0.83 2.77
N ALA A 215 -36.83 -0.29 2.07
CA ALA A 215 -37.61 -1.49 2.35
C ALA A 215 -37.27 -2.10 3.71
N PHE A 216 -35.98 -2.20 4.06
CA PHE A 216 -35.55 -2.70 5.38
C PHE A 216 -35.99 -1.78 6.53
N ASP A 217 -35.84 -0.47 6.34
CA ASP A 217 -36.33 0.50 7.35
C ASP A 217 -37.86 0.32 7.59
N ALA A 218 -38.64 0.21 6.53
CA ALA A 218 -40.09 0.01 6.62
C ALA A 218 -40.45 -1.31 7.31
N ARG A 219 -39.73 -2.39 7.04
CA ARG A 219 -39.92 -3.71 7.68
C ARG A 219 -39.63 -3.60 9.18
N ILE A 220 -38.55 -2.97 9.58
CA ILE A 220 -38.16 -2.80 10.99
C ILE A 220 -39.08 -1.81 11.71
N GLU A 221 -39.54 -0.75 11.06
CA GLU A 221 -40.49 0.21 11.64
C GLU A 221 -41.89 -0.41 11.89
N ALA A 222 -42.25 -1.43 11.12
CA ALA A 222 -43.51 -2.16 11.31
C ALA A 222 -43.51 -3.14 12.48
N LEU A 223 -42.36 -3.45 13.06
CA LEU A 223 -42.21 -4.40 14.14
C LEU A 223 -42.70 -3.79 15.49
N THR A 224 -43.37 -4.62 16.25
CA THR A 224 -43.69 -4.31 17.66
C THR A 224 -42.75 -5.09 18.54
N VAL A 225 -42.04 -4.39 19.41
CA VAL A 225 -41.12 -5.02 20.38
C VAL A 225 -41.89 -5.97 21.29
N LEU A 226 -41.36 -7.18 21.46
CA LEU A 226 -41.91 -8.15 22.41
C LEU A 226 -41.88 -7.61 23.83
N THR A 227 -42.93 -7.93 24.59
CA THR A 227 -42.94 -7.70 26.04
C THR A 227 -42.02 -8.74 26.71
N ALA A 228 -41.59 -8.46 27.94
CA ALA A 228 -40.78 -9.41 28.71
C ALA A 228 -41.47 -10.79 28.91
N GLU A 229 -42.80 -10.78 29.02
CA GLU A 229 -43.59 -12.01 29.15
C GLU A 229 -43.62 -12.81 27.84
N GLU A 230 -43.68 -12.14 26.71
CA GLU A 230 -43.61 -12.76 25.37
C GLU A 230 -42.20 -13.31 25.07
N GLU A 231 -41.15 -12.57 25.44
CA GLU A 231 -39.75 -13.07 25.32
C GLU A 231 -39.54 -14.31 26.20
N GLU A 232 -40.00 -14.32 27.44
CA GLU A 232 -39.89 -15.49 28.33
C GLU A 232 -40.66 -16.69 27.78
N ALA A 233 -41.80 -16.46 27.13
CA ALA A 233 -42.60 -17.52 26.52
C ALA A 233 -41.96 -18.15 25.29
N LEU A 234 -41.10 -17.42 24.56
CA LEU A 234 -40.32 -17.93 23.42
C LEU A 234 -39.16 -18.82 23.87
N GLY A 235 -38.68 -18.69 25.09
CA GLY A 235 -37.53 -19.41 25.60
C GLY A 235 -36.19 -18.87 25.02
N ASP A 236 -35.24 -19.76 24.79
CA ASP A 236 -33.93 -19.39 24.28
C ASP A 236 -34.02 -18.92 22.82
N ILE A 237 -33.91 -17.62 22.60
CA ILE A 237 -33.84 -17.03 21.24
C ILE A 237 -32.45 -17.30 20.68
N PRO A 238 -32.33 -17.94 19.47
CA PRO A 238 -31.05 -18.24 18.90
C PRO A 238 -30.32 -16.95 18.50
N TYR A 239 -29.02 -16.90 18.80
CA TYR A 239 -28.19 -15.82 18.28
C TYR A 239 -27.88 -16.06 16.81
N LEU A 240 -28.18 -15.09 15.95
CA LEU A 240 -27.85 -15.17 14.52
C LEU A 240 -26.36 -14.88 14.31
N GLU A 241 -25.58 -15.91 13.95
CA GLU A 241 -24.23 -15.71 13.43
C GLU A 241 -24.28 -15.41 11.93
N VAL A 242 -23.67 -14.31 11.53
CA VAL A 242 -23.51 -13.95 10.11
C VAL A 242 -22.04 -14.01 9.75
N ASP A 243 -21.70 -14.71 8.66
CA ASP A 243 -20.34 -14.76 8.17
C ASP A 243 -19.99 -13.45 7.46
N GLN A 244 -19.06 -12.69 8.05
CA GLN A 244 -18.58 -11.41 7.50
C GLN A 244 -17.29 -11.55 6.70
N ALA A 245 -16.71 -12.76 6.65
CA ALA A 245 -15.36 -12.99 6.16
C ALA A 245 -15.29 -13.82 4.86
N ILE A 246 -16.41 -14.02 4.17
CA ILE A 246 -16.42 -14.81 2.94
C ILE A 246 -15.58 -14.12 1.87
N LYS A 247 -14.54 -14.83 1.41
CA LYS A 247 -13.73 -14.39 0.26
C LYS A 247 -14.45 -14.82 -1.02
N PRO A 248 -14.61 -13.95 -2.02
CA PRO A 248 -15.23 -14.31 -3.28
C PRO A 248 -14.41 -15.41 -3.98
N THR A 249 -15.11 -16.45 -4.45
CA THR A 249 -14.50 -17.60 -5.13
C THR A 249 -14.22 -17.35 -6.61
N GLU A 250 -14.71 -16.25 -7.17
CA GLU A 250 -14.64 -15.93 -8.60
C GLU A 250 -13.55 -14.91 -8.95
N ILE A 251 -12.78 -14.43 -7.96
CA ILE A 251 -11.68 -13.52 -8.22
C ILE A 251 -10.52 -14.30 -8.81
N SER A 252 -9.92 -13.75 -9.86
CA SER A 252 -8.73 -14.32 -10.48
C SER A 252 -7.60 -14.51 -9.48
N ASP A 253 -6.93 -15.66 -9.53
CA ASP A 253 -5.72 -15.93 -8.75
C ASP A 253 -4.51 -15.09 -9.22
N TYR A 254 -4.67 -14.36 -10.33
CA TYR A 254 -3.66 -13.45 -10.87
C TYR A 254 -3.96 -11.98 -10.57
N PRO A 255 -2.94 -11.17 -10.30
CA PRO A 255 -1.54 -11.57 -10.13
C PRO A 255 -1.31 -12.27 -8.78
N SER A 256 -0.42 -13.27 -8.75
CA SER A 256 0.01 -13.91 -7.52
C SER A 256 1.42 -13.46 -7.14
N TRP A 257 1.63 -13.18 -5.87
CA TRP A 257 2.86 -12.63 -5.32
C TRP A 257 3.56 -13.65 -4.44
N GLY A 258 4.87 -13.76 -4.60
CA GLY A 258 5.68 -14.67 -3.81
C GLY A 258 6.99 -14.05 -3.36
N ALA A 259 7.61 -14.67 -2.37
CA ALA A 259 8.93 -14.33 -1.89
C ALA A 259 9.71 -15.58 -1.48
N TYR A 260 11.03 -15.52 -1.61
CA TYR A 260 11.89 -16.56 -1.07
C TYR A 260 12.18 -16.30 0.41
N ASP A 261 11.81 -17.23 1.27
CA ASP A 261 12.18 -17.20 2.68
C ASP A 261 13.51 -17.91 2.90
N LYS A 262 14.53 -17.16 3.28
CA LYS A 262 15.88 -17.66 3.52
C LYS A 262 15.97 -18.58 4.73
N ASN A 263 15.09 -18.43 5.71
CA ASN A 263 15.12 -19.23 6.94
C ASN A 263 14.62 -20.66 6.67
N THR A 264 13.56 -20.76 5.87
CA THR A 264 12.96 -22.05 5.51
C THR A 264 13.51 -22.60 4.20
N GLN A 265 14.25 -21.80 3.45
CA GLN A 265 14.75 -22.09 2.11
C GLN A 265 13.63 -22.49 1.15
N SER A 266 12.49 -21.84 1.24
CA SER A 266 11.29 -22.15 0.45
C SER A 266 10.66 -20.88 -0.09
N PHE A 267 9.82 -21.04 -1.12
CA PHE A 267 9.01 -19.95 -1.65
C PHE A 267 7.68 -19.89 -0.90
N VAL A 268 7.26 -18.68 -0.56
CA VAL A 268 5.99 -18.39 0.13
C VAL A 268 5.14 -17.53 -0.79
N TRP A 269 3.95 -17.97 -1.10
CA TRP A 269 2.98 -17.31 -1.97
C TRP A 269 1.80 -16.74 -1.17
N GLN A 270 1.27 -15.61 -1.67
CA GLN A 270 0.12 -14.91 -1.10
C GLN A 270 -1.05 -14.92 -2.08
#